data_097925c3b22989efa1bbcfd7419843b6
#
_entry.id   097925c3b22989efa1bbcfd7419843b6
#
_cell.length_a   1.000
_cell.length_b   1.000
_cell.length_c   1.000
_cell.angle_alpha   90.00
_cell.angle_beta   90.00
_cell.angle_gamma   90.00
#
_symmetry.space_group_name_H-M   'P 1'
#
loop_
_entity.id
_entity.type
_entity.pdbx_description
1 polymer ?
#
loop_
_entity_poly.entity_id
_entity_poly.type
_entity_poly.pdbx_seq_one_letter_code
_entity_poly.pdbx_strand_id
1 'polypeptide(L)'
;TTLHRKVWFQEIRTYITYPLKPVFYWKKYQIIKKFFGKEVIGGELQAEPWCPQGIRGCSLEEQAKTMNLQFFRENIEFARETGLREFYLWGSEWWYWLKEKQGQPEIWDEAKKLFQ
;
A
#
# COMPACT_ATOMS: atom_id res chain seq x y z
N THR A 1 4.33 0.42 -11.97
CA THR A 1 3.29 1.33 -11.45
C THR A 1 3.33 1.38 -9.93
N THR A 2 2.77 2.42 -9.33
CA THR A 2 2.60 2.59 -7.87
C THR A 2 1.12 2.46 -7.51
N LEU A 3 0.83 1.87 -6.35
CA LEU A 3 -0.51 1.71 -5.79
C LEU A 3 -0.54 2.32 -4.39
N HIS A 4 -0.70 3.63 -4.34
CA HIS A 4 -0.99 4.36 -3.11
C HIS A 4 -2.50 4.53 -3.01
N ARG A 5 -3.09 4.06 -1.90
CA ARG A 5 -4.54 3.96 -1.75
C ARG A 5 -5.12 5.06 -0.88
N LYS A 6 -4.57 5.26 0.30
CA LYS A 6 -5.08 6.21 1.29
C LYS A 6 -3.94 7.06 1.84
N VAL A 7 -3.99 8.36 1.57
CA VAL A 7 -2.88 9.27 1.83
C VAL A 7 -3.38 10.62 2.36
N TRP A 8 -2.52 11.31 3.09
CA TRP A 8 -2.69 12.74 3.33
C TRP A 8 -2.37 13.53 2.06
N PHE A 9 -3.29 14.38 1.63
CA PHE A 9 -3.12 15.24 0.47
C PHE A 9 -2.89 16.68 0.92
N GLN A 10 -1.66 17.15 0.78
CA GLN A 10 -1.19 18.40 1.36
C GLN A 10 -1.89 19.63 0.77
N GLU A 11 -2.19 19.61 -0.51
CA GLU A 11 -2.78 20.73 -1.26
C GLU A 11 -4.16 21.12 -0.75
N ILE A 12 -4.96 20.16 -0.33
CA ILE A 12 -6.30 20.38 0.23
C ILE A 12 -6.39 20.04 1.73
N ARG A 13 -5.27 19.72 2.36
CA ARG A 13 -5.12 19.45 3.80
C ARG A 13 -6.14 18.44 4.33
N THR A 14 -6.28 17.32 3.64
CA THR A 14 -7.19 16.24 4.04
C THR A 14 -6.70 14.89 3.61
N TYR A 15 -7.29 13.85 4.20
CA TYR A 15 -7.07 12.47 3.76
C TYR A 15 -7.92 12.16 2.55
N ILE A 16 -7.32 11.53 1.55
CA ILE A 16 -8.03 11.04 0.37
C ILE A 16 -7.81 9.55 0.18
N THR A 17 -8.82 8.89 -0.38
CA THR A 17 -8.69 7.55 -0.95
C THR A 17 -8.76 7.69 -2.46
N TYR A 18 -7.72 7.23 -3.16
CA TYR A 18 -7.72 7.29 -4.62
C TYR A 18 -8.89 6.49 -5.19
N PRO A 19 -9.69 7.09 -6.08
CA PRO A 19 -10.95 6.49 -6.56
C PRO A 19 -10.74 5.40 -7.63
N LEU A 20 -9.49 5.11 -8.00
CA LEU A 20 -9.17 4.13 -9.02
C LEU A 20 -9.46 2.71 -8.54
N LYS A 21 -10.21 1.96 -9.36
CA LYS A 21 -10.54 0.56 -9.08
C LYS A 21 -9.48 -0.38 -9.67
N PRO A 22 -9.36 -1.63 -9.17
CA PRO A 22 -8.41 -2.62 -9.72
C PRO A 22 -8.53 -2.80 -11.23
N VAL A 23 -9.74 -2.78 -11.77
CA VAL A 23 -9.99 -2.92 -13.22
C VAL A 23 -9.30 -1.85 -14.07
N PHE A 24 -9.06 -0.67 -13.52
CA PHE A 24 -8.32 0.38 -14.21
C PHE A 24 -6.86 -0.03 -14.46
N TYR A 25 -6.21 -0.59 -13.44
CA TYR A 25 -4.85 -1.11 -13.54
C TYR A 25 -4.78 -2.32 -14.46
N TRP A 26 -5.74 -3.23 -14.35
CA TRP A 26 -5.86 -4.39 -15.24
C TRP A 26 -5.96 -3.97 -16.71
N LYS A 27 -6.83 -3.02 -17.04
CA LYS A 27 -6.97 -2.51 -18.42
C LYS A 27 -5.67 -1.89 -18.93
N LYS A 28 -5.00 -1.05 -18.14
CA LYS A 28 -3.70 -0.49 -18.50
C LYS A 28 -2.64 -1.57 -18.72
N TYR A 29 -2.59 -2.56 -17.86
CA TYR A 29 -1.67 -3.69 -18.03
C TYR A 29 -1.93 -4.43 -19.34
N GLN A 30 -3.19 -4.76 -19.66
CA GLN A 30 -3.54 -5.43 -20.93
C GLN A 30 -3.13 -4.61 -22.15
N ILE A 31 -3.30 -3.30 -22.13
CA ILE A 31 -2.85 -2.40 -23.20
C ILE A 31 -1.33 -2.47 -23.37
N ILE A 32 -0.58 -2.32 -22.29
CA ILE A 32 0.88 -2.35 -22.32
C ILE A 32 1.38 -3.70 -22.84
N LYS A 33 0.81 -4.79 -22.34
CA LYS A 33 1.15 -6.15 -22.77
C LYS A 33 0.86 -6.37 -24.24
N LYS A 34 -0.33 -5.95 -24.71
CA LYS A 34 -0.75 -6.13 -26.11
C LYS A 34 0.09 -5.32 -27.09
N PHE A 35 0.34 -4.05 -26.82
CA PHE A 35 0.99 -3.16 -27.78
C PHE A 35 2.51 -3.12 -27.66
N PHE A 36 3.06 -3.40 -26.49
CA PHE A 36 4.50 -3.30 -26.24
C PHE A 36 5.15 -4.63 -25.85
N GLY A 37 4.38 -5.68 -25.63
CA GLY A 37 4.90 -6.99 -25.18
C GLY A 37 5.60 -6.93 -23.81
N LYS A 38 5.27 -5.94 -22.96
CA LYS A 38 5.91 -5.72 -21.68
C LYS A 38 5.02 -6.16 -20.53
N GLU A 39 5.66 -6.73 -19.49
CA GLU A 39 5.01 -6.97 -18.21
C GLU A 39 5.02 -5.67 -17.39
N VAL A 40 4.01 -5.52 -16.53
CA VAL A 40 3.89 -4.39 -15.58
C VAL A 40 3.97 -4.94 -14.17
N ILE A 41 4.83 -4.34 -13.37
CA ILE A 41 4.97 -4.65 -11.95
C ILE A 41 4.44 -3.50 -11.08
N GLY A 42 3.98 -3.81 -9.88
CA GLY A 42 3.66 -2.86 -8.83
C GLY A 42 4.92 -2.50 -8.05
N GLY A 43 5.64 -1.47 -8.48
CA GLY A 43 6.91 -1.07 -7.86
C GLY A 43 6.76 -0.55 -6.44
N GLU A 44 5.58 -0.03 -6.08
CA GLU A 44 5.24 0.42 -4.74
C GLU A 44 3.78 0.10 -4.44
N LEU A 45 3.54 -0.86 -3.55
CA LEU A 45 2.23 -1.08 -2.95
C LEU A 45 2.24 -0.47 -1.55
N GLN A 46 1.35 0.47 -1.29
CA GLN A 46 1.26 1.12 0.02
C GLN A 46 1.01 0.10 1.12
N ALA A 47 1.95 0.03 2.05
CA ALA A 47 1.90 -0.81 3.22
C ALA A 47 2.41 -0.09 4.49
N GLU A 48 2.53 1.25 4.43
CA GLU A 48 2.87 2.13 5.53
C GLU A 48 1.97 3.36 5.55
N PRO A 49 1.92 4.12 6.69
CA PRO A 49 1.13 5.34 6.77
C PRO A 49 1.65 6.46 5.89
N TRP A 50 0.72 7.25 5.37
CA TRP A 50 1.00 8.53 4.72
C TRP A 50 0.23 9.63 5.43
N CYS A 51 0.86 10.27 6.39
CA CYS A 51 0.27 11.28 7.27
C CYS A 51 1.00 12.62 7.15
N PRO A 52 0.42 13.74 7.65
CA PRO A 52 0.87 15.12 7.35
C PRO A 52 2.32 15.42 7.68
N GLN A 53 2.84 14.84 8.77
CA GLN A 53 4.19 15.13 9.28
C GLN A 53 5.16 13.96 9.06
N GLY A 54 4.78 13.03 8.16
CA GLY A 54 5.50 11.78 7.96
C GLY A 54 5.38 10.83 9.16
N ILE A 55 5.82 9.61 8.98
CA ILE A 55 5.63 8.53 9.97
C ILE A 55 6.22 8.90 11.35
N ARG A 56 7.41 9.52 11.37
CA ARG A 56 8.09 9.88 12.63
C ARG A 56 7.44 11.02 13.39
N GLY A 57 6.71 11.90 12.69
CA GLY A 57 6.06 13.07 13.25
C GLY A 57 4.60 12.85 13.66
N CYS A 58 4.01 11.71 13.30
CA CYS A 58 2.61 11.41 13.57
C CYS A 58 2.45 10.41 14.72
N SER A 59 1.39 10.61 15.52
CA SER A 59 0.98 9.62 16.54
C SER A 59 0.53 8.32 15.89
N LEU A 60 0.51 7.21 16.64
CA LEU A 60 -0.02 5.94 16.17
C LEU A 60 -1.48 6.04 15.71
N GLU A 61 -2.29 6.84 16.41
CA GLU A 61 -3.67 7.10 16.03
C GLU A 61 -3.77 7.79 14.67
N GLU A 62 -2.92 8.79 14.43
CA GLU A 62 -2.85 9.49 13.14
C GLU A 62 -2.37 8.57 12.02
N GLN A 63 -1.35 7.76 12.29
CA GLN A 63 -0.83 6.75 11.35
C GLN A 63 -1.93 5.74 10.95
N ALA A 64 -2.74 5.30 11.90
CA ALA A 64 -3.82 4.34 11.68
C ALA A 64 -4.91 4.84 10.73
N LYS A 65 -5.03 6.15 10.49
CA LYS A 65 -5.99 6.72 9.53
C LYS A 65 -5.69 6.35 8.08
N THR A 66 -4.44 6.08 7.76
CA THR A 66 -4.01 5.73 6.40
C THR A 66 -3.45 4.32 6.28
N MET A 67 -2.98 3.73 7.39
CA MET A 67 -2.52 2.35 7.42
C MET A 67 -2.77 1.71 8.78
N ASN A 68 -3.43 0.58 8.77
CA ASN A 68 -3.65 -0.33 9.88
C ASN A 68 -3.76 -1.75 9.32
N LEU A 69 -3.95 -2.76 10.17
CA LEU A 69 -4.02 -4.17 9.72
C LEU A 69 -5.14 -4.40 8.69
N GLN A 70 -6.30 -3.76 8.87
CA GLN A 70 -7.41 -3.88 7.93
C GLN A 70 -7.03 -3.28 6.57
N PHE A 71 -6.52 -2.05 6.53
CA PHE A 71 -6.09 -1.40 5.28
C PHE A 71 -4.94 -2.15 4.61
N PHE A 72 -4.02 -2.72 5.39
CA PHE A 72 -2.97 -3.58 4.86
C PHE A 72 -3.57 -4.76 4.08
N ARG A 73 -4.52 -5.50 4.67
CA ARG A 73 -5.21 -6.60 4.01
C ARG A 73 -5.99 -6.15 2.77
N GLU A 74 -6.71 -5.06 2.88
CA GLU A 74 -7.47 -4.48 1.76
C GLU A 74 -6.56 -4.07 0.59
N ASN A 75 -5.37 -3.53 0.88
CA ASN A 75 -4.40 -3.17 -0.15
C ASN A 75 -3.80 -4.41 -0.84
N ILE A 76 -3.53 -5.48 -0.10
CA ILE A 76 -3.09 -6.75 -0.66
C ILE A 76 -4.17 -7.34 -1.59
N GLU A 77 -5.42 -7.36 -1.16
CA GLU A 77 -6.52 -7.88 -1.98
C GLU A 77 -6.74 -7.02 -3.23
N PHE A 78 -6.73 -5.70 -3.07
CA PHE A 78 -6.77 -4.78 -4.20
C PHE A 78 -5.66 -5.06 -5.22
N ALA A 79 -4.43 -5.29 -4.74
CA ALA A 79 -3.30 -5.62 -5.61
C ALA A 79 -3.56 -6.92 -6.39
N ARG A 80 -4.07 -7.96 -5.74
CA ARG A 80 -4.45 -9.22 -6.40
C ARG A 80 -5.48 -9.02 -7.50
N GLU A 81 -6.51 -8.20 -7.24
CA GLU A 81 -7.57 -7.90 -8.20
C GLU A 81 -7.09 -7.12 -9.45
N THR A 82 -5.92 -6.46 -9.40
CA THR A 82 -5.33 -5.79 -10.58
C THR A 82 -4.85 -6.75 -11.65
N GLY A 83 -4.64 -8.02 -11.29
CA GLY A 83 -4.08 -9.04 -12.19
C GLY A 83 -2.60 -8.88 -12.49
N LEU A 84 -1.91 -7.91 -11.88
CA LEU A 84 -0.45 -7.82 -11.93
C LEU A 84 0.15 -8.97 -11.11
N ARG A 85 1.31 -9.49 -11.56
CA ARG A 85 1.90 -10.69 -10.98
C ARG A 85 2.94 -10.43 -9.89
N GLU A 86 3.47 -9.21 -9.86
CA GLU A 86 4.59 -8.86 -8.99
C GLU A 86 4.36 -7.50 -8.35
N PHE A 87 4.55 -7.44 -7.02
CA PHE A 87 4.43 -6.22 -6.22
C PHE A 87 5.58 -6.12 -5.23
N TYR A 88 6.07 -4.90 -5.05
CA TYR A 88 6.98 -4.54 -3.96
C TYR A 88 6.19 -3.75 -2.90
N LEU A 89 6.16 -4.30 -1.70
CA LEU A 89 5.49 -3.68 -0.56
C LEU A 89 6.37 -2.56 0.00
N TRP A 90 5.79 -1.38 0.15
CA TRP A 90 6.46 -0.22 0.71
C TRP A 90 6.06 -0.04 2.16
N GLY A 91 6.99 -0.28 3.12
CA GLY A 91 6.71 -0.07 4.55
C GLY A 91 7.28 -1.13 5.51
N SER A 92 8.20 -1.99 5.07
CA SER A 92 8.75 -3.06 5.92
C SER A 92 9.45 -2.53 7.18
N GLU A 93 10.10 -1.38 7.10
CA GLU A 93 10.74 -0.72 8.23
C GLU A 93 9.73 -0.26 9.28
N TRP A 94 8.56 0.22 8.83
CA TRP A 94 7.48 0.62 9.73
C TRP A 94 6.85 -0.59 10.44
N TRP A 95 6.64 -1.72 9.75
CA TRP A 95 6.12 -2.94 10.39
C TRP A 95 7.09 -3.46 11.45
N TYR A 96 8.40 -3.44 11.13
CA TYR A 96 9.44 -3.84 12.07
C TYR A 96 9.47 -2.92 13.30
N TRP A 97 9.40 -1.61 13.10
CA TRP A 97 9.32 -0.63 14.17
C TRP A 97 8.07 -0.81 15.06
N LEU A 98 6.88 -1.04 14.46
CA LEU A 98 5.66 -1.35 15.22
C LEU A 98 5.86 -2.57 16.12
N LYS A 99 6.41 -3.64 15.57
CA LYS A 99 6.68 -4.88 16.31
C LYS A 99 7.68 -4.67 17.45
N GLU A 100 8.86 -4.10 17.15
CA GLU A 100 9.97 -4.06 18.09
C GLU A 100 9.87 -2.90 19.11
N LYS A 101 9.27 -1.78 18.74
CA LYS A 101 9.22 -0.57 19.56
C LYS A 101 7.84 -0.25 20.13
N GLN A 102 6.78 -0.73 19.50
CA GLN A 102 5.40 -0.45 19.92
C GLN A 102 4.66 -1.69 20.46
N GLY A 103 5.27 -2.87 20.37
CA GLY A 103 4.64 -4.13 20.80
C GLY A 103 3.43 -4.52 19.94
N GLN A 104 3.38 -4.08 18.68
CA GLN A 104 2.29 -4.33 17.72
C GLN A 104 2.81 -5.18 16.56
N PRO A 105 2.84 -6.53 16.68
CA PRO A 105 3.41 -7.41 15.66
C PRO A 105 2.43 -7.77 14.54
N GLU A 106 1.18 -7.37 14.59
CA GLU A 106 0.09 -7.91 13.77
C GLU A 106 0.34 -7.73 12.27
N ILE A 107 0.80 -6.55 11.84
CA ILE A 107 1.09 -6.29 10.43
C ILE A 107 2.34 -7.07 9.97
N TRP A 108 3.37 -7.13 10.81
CA TRP A 108 4.56 -7.94 10.56
C TRP A 108 4.22 -9.42 10.37
N ASP A 109 3.37 -9.97 11.24
CA ASP A 109 2.96 -11.37 11.16
C ASP A 109 2.05 -11.64 9.96
N GLU A 110 1.20 -10.69 9.61
CA GLU A 110 0.37 -10.77 8.40
C GLU A 110 1.24 -10.72 7.14
N ALA A 111 2.20 -9.79 7.09
CA ALA A 111 3.13 -9.68 5.96
C ALA A 111 3.94 -10.96 5.74
N LYS A 112 4.42 -11.61 6.79
CA LYS A 112 5.15 -12.87 6.66
C LYS A 112 4.38 -13.97 5.92
N LYS A 113 3.05 -14.00 6.04
CA LYS A 113 2.21 -14.98 5.36
C LYS A 113 2.26 -14.85 3.83
N LEU A 114 2.61 -13.67 3.31
CA LEU A 114 2.68 -13.41 1.87
C LEU A 114 3.93 -14.04 1.22
N PHE A 115 4.92 -14.41 2.03
CA PHE A 115 6.21 -14.94 1.59
C PHE A 115 6.42 -16.42 1.95
N GLN A 116 5.36 -17.08 2.39
CA GLN A 116 5.36 -18.50 2.74
C GLN A 116 4.87 -19.38 1.60
#